data_6da4e6061efb566d87afe6b777ec6ceb
#
_entry.id   6da4e6061efb566d87afe6b777ec6ceb
#
_cell.length_a   1.000
_cell.length_b   1.000
_cell.length_c   1.000
_cell.angle_alpha   90.00
_cell.angle_beta   90.00
_cell.angle_gamma   90.00
#
_symmetry.space_group_name_H-M   'P 1'
#
loop_
_entity.id
_entity.type
_entity.pdbx_description
1 polymer ?
#
loop_
_entity_poly.entity_id
_entity_poly.type
_entity_poly.pdbx_seq_one_letter_code
_entity_poly.pdbx_strand_id
1 'polypeptide(L)'
;EVGSAVLAVWTTRQLWFDGVVNGMVLGLLALGVVLVYRSTRVINLAVGNMGLPATGLIALLVINYGFPYWVALPIALVVGIAVGALIERAVIRRLFDAPRVIVLVATIGIAQLMQAVLASYPDLERTRGQRFPAPLTFTWEDVLGLRITGPKLTILVVVPLLAVGLSWFLNRTVFGQTVQASATNADLARLSGIDPRMVQLFVWTIAG
;
A
#
# COMPACT_ATOMS: atom_id res chain seq x y z
N GLU A 1 -33.29 -11.86 28.18
CA GLU A 1 -33.49 -10.69 27.28
C GLU A 1 -32.44 -9.59 27.50
N VAL A 2 -32.07 -9.27 28.75
CA VAL A 2 -31.03 -8.25 29.03
C VAL A 2 -29.66 -8.64 28.46
N GLY A 3 -29.28 -9.92 28.54
CA GLY A 3 -28.02 -10.44 28.00
C GLY A 3 -27.91 -10.31 26.48
N SER A 4 -28.99 -10.54 25.73
CA SER A 4 -29.02 -10.42 24.27
C SER A 4 -28.92 -8.95 23.82
N ALA A 5 -29.55 -8.03 24.53
CA ALA A 5 -29.46 -6.61 24.23
C ALA A 5 -28.04 -6.04 24.51
N VAL A 6 -27.42 -6.47 25.61
CA VAL A 6 -26.03 -6.10 25.94
C VAL A 6 -25.08 -6.64 24.87
N LEU A 7 -25.17 -7.90 24.47
CA LEU A 7 -24.34 -8.47 23.41
C LEU A 7 -24.55 -7.73 22.08
N ALA A 8 -25.78 -7.36 21.72
CA ALA A 8 -26.08 -6.61 20.50
C ALA A 8 -25.42 -5.22 20.48
N VAL A 9 -25.39 -4.52 21.62
CA VAL A 9 -24.73 -3.21 21.73
C VAL A 9 -23.21 -3.33 21.59
N TRP A 10 -22.63 -4.35 22.22
CA TRP A 10 -21.17 -4.61 22.12
C TRP A 10 -20.76 -5.00 20.70
N THR A 11 -21.50 -5.90 20.06
CA THR A 11 -21.25 -6.30 18.68
C THR A 11 -21.36 -5.12 17.72
N THR A 12 -22.34 -4.21 17.92
CA THR A 12 -22.54 -3.03 17.09
C THR A 12 -21.36 -2.06 17.20
N ARG A 13 -20.88 -1.77 18.43
CA ARG A 13 -19.70 -0.89 18.62
C ARG A 13 -18.44 -1.48 17.99
N GLN A 14 -18.21 -2.77 18.17
CA GLN A 14 -17.07 -3.46 17.58
C GLN A 14 -17.11 -3.41 16.05
N LEU A 15 -18.29 -3.59 15.45
CA LEU A 15 -18.47 -3.50 13.99
C LEU A 15 -18.14 -2.11 13.45
N TRP A 16 -18.57 -1.04 14.15
CA TRP A 16 -18.22 0.31 13.76
C TRP A 16 -16.71 0.57 13.84
N PHE A 17 -16.07 0.13 14.91
CA PHE A 17 -14.63 0.26 15.09
C PHE A 17 -13.87 -0.48 13.99
N ASP A 18 -14.23 -1.74 13.71
CA ASP A 18 -13.61 -2.55 12.67
C ASP A 18 -13.88 -1.97 11.27
N GLY A 19 -15.06 -1.39 11.06
CA GLY A 19 -15.41 -0.67 9.84
C GLY A 19 -14.50 0.54 9.61
N VAL A 20 -14.22 1.34 10.64
CA VAL A 20 -13.30 2.48 10.57
C VAL A 20 -11.88 2.01 10.24
N VAL A 21 -11.37 0.99 10.93
CA VAL A 21 -10.02 0.43 10.68
C VAL A 21 -9.91 -0.09 9.25
N ASN A 22 -10.88 -0.87 8.78
CA ASN A 22 -10.90 -1.36 7.40
C ASN A 22 -11.03 -0.22 6.39
N GLY A 23 -11.87 0.78 6.68
CA GLY A 23 -12.01 1.99 5.86
C GLY A 23 -10.70 2.78 5.73
N MET A 24 -9.89 2.85 6.79
CA MET A 24 -8.56 3.47 6.74
C MET A 24 -7.62 2.71 5.79
N VAL A 25 -7.61 1.38 5.82
CA VAL A 25 -6.80 0.57 4.89
C VAL A 25 -7.21 0.81 3.44
N LEU A 26 -8.52 0.80 3.16
CA LEU A 26 -9.05 1.13 1.83
C LEU A 26 -8.71 2.56 1.42
N GLY A 27 -8.76 3.51 2.36
CA GLY A 27 -8.36 4.90 2.15
C GLY A 27 -6.88 5.02 1.75
N LEU A 28 -5.99 4.25 2.39
CA LEU A 28 -4.57 4.22 2.03
C LEU A 28 -4.35 3.66 0.62
N LEU A 29 -5.05 2.59 0.25
CA LEU A 29 -5.03 2.07 -1.12
C LEU A 29 -5.53 3.11 -2.13
N ALA A 30 -6.61 3.82 -1.81
CA ALA A 30 -7.14 4.89 -2.65
C ALA A 30 -6.13 6.03 -2.82
N LEU A 31 -5.39 6.39 -1.77
CA LEU A 31 -4.31 7.38 -1.86
C LEU A 31 -3.20 6.92 -2.82
N GLY A 32 -2.81 5.64 -2.78
CA GLY A 32 -1.86 5.07 -3.75
C GLY A 32 -2.35 5.18 -5.19
N VAL A 33 -3.62 4.83 -5.45
CA VAL A 33 -4.24 4.99 -6.77
C VAL A 33 -4.23 6.44 -7.23
N VAL A 34 -4.64 7.37 -6.36
CA VAL A 34 -4.68 8.82 -6.67
C VAL A 34 -3.28 9.37 -6.93
N LEU A 35 -2.28 8.95 -6.17
CA LEU A 35 -0.89 9.38 -6.35
C LEU A 35 -0.37 8.99 -7.74
N VAL A 36 -0.54 7.73 -8.13
CA VAL A 36 -0.14 7.24 -9.46
C VAL A 36 -0.94 7.94 -10.55
N TYR A 37 -2.26 8.05 -10.40
CA TYR A 37 -3.11 8.73 -11.37
C TYR A 37 -2.73 10.20 -11.56
N ARG A 38 -2.38 10.91 -10.49
CA ARG A 38 -1.91 12.31 -10.58
C ARG A 38 -0.63 12.47 -11.38
N SER A 39 0.27 11.48 -11.36
CA SER A 39 1.54 11.57 -12.11
C SER A 39 1.45 11.08 -13.55
N THR A 40 0.64 10.04 -13.82
CA THR A 40 0.62 9.34 -15.12
C THR A 40 -0.67 9.53 -15.90
N ARG A 41 -1.72 10.08 -15.26
CA ARG A 41 -3.10 10.16 -15.83
C ARG A 41 -3.66 8.78 -16.24
N VAL A 42 -3.11 7.71 -15.69
CA VAL A 42 -3.59 6.33 -15.87
C VAL A 42 -3.93 5.75 -14.51
N ILE A 43 -5.05 5.03 -14.43
CA ILE A 43 -5.44 4.31 -13.22
C ILE A 43 -4.55 3.05 -13.11
N ASN A 44 -3.85 2.90 -11.99
CA ASN A 44 -3.09 1.69 -11.69
C ASN A 44 -3.98 0.70 -10.93
N LEU A 45 -4.45 -0.34 -11.61
CA LEU A 45 -5.25 -1.41 -11.00
C LEU A 45 -4.40 -2.42 -10.22
N ALA A 46 -3.07 -2.35 -10.33
CA ALA A 46 -2.16 -3.22 -9.61
C ALA A 46 -1.80 -2.72 -8.20
N VAL A 47 -2.20 -1.50 -7.78
CA VAL A 47 -1.79 -0.89 -6.50
C VAL A 47 -1.93 -1.84 -5.33
N GLY A 48 -3.07 -2.53 -5.20
CA GLY A 48 -3.28 -3.48 -4.09
C GLY A 48 -2.41 -4.74 -4.16
N ASN A 49 -1.93 -5.10 -5.35
CA ASN A 49 -1.14 -6.30 -5.56
C ASN A 49 0.39 -6.04 -5.60
N MET A 50 0.81 -4.80 -5.81
CA MET A 50 2.24 -4.46 -5.87
C MET A 50 2.97 -4.76 -4.56
N GLY A 51 2.31 -4.62 -3.43
CA GLY A 51 2.85 -4.95 -2.10
C GLY A 51 2.89 -6.46 -1.78
N LEU A 52 2.28 -7.35 -2.59
CA LEU A 52 2.22 -8.77 -2.28
C LEU A 52 3.59 -9.45 -2.13
N PRO A 53 4.60 -9.20 -2.99
CA PRO A 53 5.92 -9.77 -2.80
C PRO A 53 6.57 -9.33 -1.48
N ALA A 54 6.42 -8.07 -1.09
CA ALA A 54 6.96 -7.55 0.15
C ALA A 54 6.25 -8.13 1.38
N THR A 55 4.93 -8.23 1.36
CA THR A 55 4.15 -8.82 2.46
C THR A 55 4.40 -10.31 2.60
N GLY A 56 4.52 -11.05 1.49
CA GLY A 56 4.90 -12.46 1.49
C GLY A 56 6.30 -12.67 2.07
N LEU A 57 7.23 -11.77 1.77
CA LEU A 57 8.58 -11.81 2.32
C LEU A 57 8.59 -11.58 3.84
N ILE A 58 7.77 -10.66 4.38
CA ILE A 58 7.62 -10.50 5.84
C ILE A 58 7.15 -11.81 6.47
N ALA A 59 6.12 -12.44 5.89
CA ALA A 59 5.60 -13.70 6.41
C ALA A 59 6.67 -14.80 6.43
N LEU A 60 7.43 -14.94 5.34
CA LEU A 60 8.54 -15.90 5.26
C LEU A 60 9.63 -15.62 6.30
N LEU A 61 10.13 -14.38 6.36
CA LEU A 61 11.23 -14.03 7.26
C LEU A 61 10.85 -14.21 8.73
N VAL A 62 9.64 -13.81 9.12
CA VAL A 62 9.24 -13.88 10.53
C VAL A 62 8.77 -15.29 10.90
N ILE A 63 7.92 -15.92 10.08
CA ILE A 63 7.29 -17.20 10.43
C ILE A 63 8.23 -18.38 10.18
N ASN A 64 8.86 -18.43 9.00
CA ASN A 64 9.67 -19.58 8.60
C ASN A 64 11.12 -19.48 9.09
N TYR A 65 11.71 -18.29 9.03
CA TYR A 65 13.11 -18.07 9.40
C TYR A 65 13.30 -17.48 10.80
N GLY A 66 12.23 -17.10 11.51
CA GLY A 66 12.30 -16.60 12.89
C GLY A 66 12.95 -15.23 13.05
N PHE A 67 13.04 -14.44 11.98
CA PHE A 67 13.56 -13.07 12.07
C PHE A 67 12.64 -12.19 12.92
N PRO A 68 13.18 -11.27 13.73
CA PRO A 68 12.35 -10.28 14.41
C PRO A 68 11.65 -9.38 13.39
N TYR A 69 10.37 -9.04 13.67
CA TYR A 69 9.52 -8.22 12.77
C TYR A 69 10.22 -6.92 12.35
N TRP A 70 10.90 -6.24 13.27
CA TRP A 70 11.57 -4.96 13.02
C TRP A 70 12.77 -5.05 12.08
N VAL A 71 13.32 -6.25 11.85
CA VAL A 71 14.34 -6.51 10.83
C VAL A 71 13.70 -6.89 9.51
N ALA A 72 12.62 -7.68 9.54
CA ALA A 72 11.90 -8.09 8.35
C ALA A 72 11.20 -6.91 7.64
N LEU A 73 10.66 -5.97 8.40
CA LEU A 73 9.94 -4.81 7.86
C LEU A 73 10.80 -3.92 6.94
N PRO A 74 12.00 -3.44 7.33
CA PRO A 74 12.86 -2.66 6.43
C PRO A 74 13.26 -3.42 5.17
N ILE A 75 13.55 -4.72 5.28
CA ILE A 75 13.88 -5.57 4.13
C ILE A 75 12.70 -5.62 3.15
N ALA A 76 11.51 -5.86 3.67
CA ALA A 76 10.30 -5.90 2.85
C ALA A 76 9.98 -4.54 2.21
N LEU A 77 10.19 -3.43 2.93
CA LEU A 77 10.03 -2.08 2.36
C LEU A 77 11.00 -1.84 1.20
N VAL A 78 12.27 -2.24 1.33
CA VAL A 78 13.25 -2.13 0.24
C VAL A 78 12.81 -2.98 -0.96
N VAL A 79 12.27 -4.18 -0.74
CA VAL A 79 11.74 -5.03 -1.82
C VAL A 79 10.51 -4.38 -2.47
N GLY A 80 9.57 -3.82 -1.70
CA GLY A 80 8.43 -3.09 -2.25
C GLY A 80 8.86 -1.92 -3.13
N ILE A 81 9.78 -1.09 -2.63
CA ILE A 81 10.41 0.02 -3.38
C ILE A 81 11.05 -0.49 -4.68
N ALA A 82 11.81 -1.58 -4.61
CA ALA A 82 12.47 -2.16 -5.78
C ALA A 82 11.46 -2.71 -6.80
N VAL A 83 10.39 -3.34 -6.33
CA VAL A 83 9.30 -3.84 -7.18
C VAL A 83 8.60 -2.69 -7.91
N GLY A 84 8.25 -1.60 -7.20
CA GLY A 84 7.65 -0.42 -7.80
C GLY A 84 8.54 0.20 -8.88
N ALA A 85 9.83 0.38 -8.58
CA ALA A 85 10.82 0.89 -9.53
C ALA A 85 11.04 -0.04 -10.74
N LEU A 86 11.03 -1.36 -10.52
CA LEU A 86 11.19 -2.36 -11.57
C LEU A 86 9.99 -2.35 -12.52
N ILE A 87 8.77 -2.31 -11.98
CA ILE A 87 7.53 -2.25 -12.76
C ILE A 87 7.51 -0.99 -13.63
N GLU A 88 7.85 0.16 -13.04
CA GLU A 88 7.95 1.40 -13.82
C GLU A 88 8.94 1.26 -14.96
N ARG A 89 10.16 0.81 -14.66
CA ARG A 89 11.25 0.77 -15.62
C ARG A 89 11.07 -0.28 -16.72
N ALA A 90 10.54 -1.46 -16.35
CA ALA A 90 10.39 -2.58 -17.26
C ALA A 90 9.12 -2.50 -18.12
N VAL A 91 8.03 -1.97 -17.58
CA VAL A 91 6.72 -1.98 -18.23
C VAL A 91 6.20 -0.56 -18.50
N ILE A 92 6.02 0.25 -17.47
CA ILE A 92 5.29 1.51 -17.59
C ILE A 92 6.07 2.52 -18.45
N ARG A 93 7.38 2.63 -18.25
CA ARG A 93 8.24 3.51 -19.05
C ARG A 93 8.21 3.18 -20.54
N ARG A 94 8.10 1.90 -20.90
CA ARG A 94 8.01 1.45 -22.30
C ARG A 94 6.66 1.77 -22.92
N LEU A 95 5.64 1.92 -22.08
CA LEU A 95 4.28 2.24 -22.49
C LEU A 95 3.95 3.73 -22.35
N PHE A 96 4.96 4.59 -22.14
CA PHE A 96 4.76 6.01 -21.87
C PHE A 96 3.97 6.73 -22.99
N ASP A 97 4.26 6.38 -24.23
CA ASP A 97 3.60 6.96 -25.43
C ASP A 97 2.42 6.11 -25.94
N ALA A 98 2.09 5.00 -25.24
CA ALA A 98 1.01 4.12 -25.62
C ALA A 98 -0.37 4.68 -25.22
N PRO A 99 -1.45 4.31 -25.91
CA PRO A 99 -2.80 4.65 -25.51
C PRO A 99 -3.09 4.24 -24.06
N ARG A 100 -3.79 5.08 -23.31
CA ARG A 100 -4.08 4.87 -21.86
C ARG A 100 -4.72 3.53 -21.56
N VAL A 101 -5.55 3.01 -22.47
CA VAL A 101 -6.20 1.70 -22.35
C VAL A 101 -5.15 0.58 -22.29
N ILE A 102 -4.09 0.65 -23.10
CA ILE A 102 -3.01 -0.37 -23.10
C ILE A 102 -2.28 -0.36 -21.76
N VAL A 103 -1.99 0.82 -21.20
CA VAL A 103 -1.36 0.93 -19.89
C VAL A 103 -2.26 0.38 -18.79
N LEU A 104 -3.58 0.64 -18.85
CA LEU A 104 -4.55 0.10 -17.91
C LEU A 104 -4.57 -1.44 -17.95
N VAL A 105 -4.63 -2.04 -19.15
CA VAL A 105 -4.56 -3.51 -19.32
C VAL A 105 -3.24 -4.06 -18.81
N ALA A 106 -2.13 -3.37 -19.05
CA ALA A 106 -0.83 -3.76 -18.53
C ALA A 106 -0.81 -3.80 -17.00
N THR A 107 -1.49 -2.87 -16.31
CA THR A 107 -1.57 -2.90 -14.83
C THR A 107 -2.34 -4.13 -14.31
N ILE A 108 -3.34 -4.64 -15.05
CA ILE A 108 -4.01 -5.89 -14.71
C ILE A 108 -3.02 -7.06 -14.84
N GLY A 109 -2.23 -7.11 -15.91
CA GLY A 109 -1.18 -8.11 -16.08
C GLY A 109 -0.13 -8.06 -14.96
N ILE A 110 0.26 -6.85 -14.53
CA ILE A 110 1.15 -6.65 -13.38
C ILE A 110 0.52 -7.21 -12.10
N ALA A 111 -0.78 -6.97 -11.86
CA ALA A 111 -1.48 -7.50 -10.70
C ALA A 111 -1.42 -9.04 -10.66
N GLN A 112 -1.67 -9.70 -11.79
CA GLN A 112 -1.57 -11.16 -11.92
C GLN A 112 -0.13 -11.67 -11.73
N LEU A 113 0.85 -10.95 -12.28
CA LEU A 113 2.26 -11.27 -12.09
C LEU A 113 2.67 -11.22 -10.62
N MET A 114 2.24 -10.20 -9.87
CA MET A 114 2.55 -10.08 -8.44
C MET A 114 1.94 -11.22 -7.62
N GLN A 115 0.72 -11.66 -7.97
CA GLN A 115 0.10 -12.84 -7.36
C GLN A 115 0.90 -14.12 -7.68
N ALA A 116 1.35 -14.29 -8.93
CA ALA A 116 2.17 -15.41 -9.33
C ALA A 116 3.54 -15.42 -8.62
N VAL A 117 4.17 -14.25 -8.46
CA VAL A 117 5.41 -14.10 -7.68
C VAL A 117 5.18 -14.52 -6.23
N LEU A 118 4.11 -14.05 -5.59
CA LEU A 118 3.79 -14.47 -4.23
C LEU A 118 3.58 -15.99 -4.14
N ALA A 119 2.85 -16.57 -5.10
CA ALA A 119 2.58 -18.01 -5.14
C ALA A 119 3.86 -18.86 -5.37
N SER A 120 4.90 -18.27 -5.94
CA SER A 120 6.18 -18.95 -6.19
C SER A 120 7.12 -18.96 -4.97
N TYR A 121 6.77 -18.28 -3.89
CA TYR A 121 7.61 -18.27 -2.70
C TYR A 121 7.67 -19.67 -2.05
N PRO A 122 8.88 -20.17 -1.77
CA PRO A 122 9.04 -21.47 -1.13
C PRO A 122 8.42 -21.46 0.27
N ASP A 123 7.85 -22.58 0.66
CA ASP A 123 7.27 -22.75 2.01
C ASP A 123 6.17 -21.77 2.41
N LEU A 124 5.61 -20.98 1.48
CA LEU A 124 4.50 -20.06 1.78
C LEU A 124 3.29 -20.82 2.35
N GLU A 125 3.13 -22.08 1.99
CA GLU A 125 2.06 -22.94 2.54
C GLU A 125 2.17 -23.12 4.05
N ARG A 126 3.38 -23.12 4.63
CA ARG A 126 3.61 -23.19 6.07
C ARG A 126 3.12 -21.94 6.80
N THR A 127 2.95 -20.84 6.11
CA THR A 127 2.42 -19.59 6.68
C THR A 127 0.89 -19.57 6.69
N ARG A 128 0.24 -20.46 5.92
CA ARG A 128 -1.23 -20.55 5.86
C ARG A 128 -1.79 -20.95 7.22
N GLY A 129 -2.81 -20.22 7.67
CA GLY A 129 -3.47 -20.46 8.95
C GLY A 129 -2.73 -19.86 10.15
N GLN A 130 -1.52 -19.34 10.00
CA GLN A 130 -0.84 -18.61 11.04
C GLN A 130 -1.27 -17.15 11.07
N ARG A 131 -1.18 -16.51 12.25
CA ARG A 131 -1.42 -15.07 12.35
C ARG A 131 -0.33 -14.32 11.60
N PHE A 132 -0.73 -13.38 10.75
CA PHE A 132 0.22 -12.53 10.05
C PHE A 132 1.08 -11.76 11.07
N PRO A 133 2.40 -11.67 10.86
CA PRO A 133 3.30 -10.95 11.74
C PRO A 133 2.88 -9.49 11.90
N ALA A 134 2.91 -9.00 13.12
CA ALA A 134 2.53 -7.63 13.44
C ALA A 134 3.56 -6.99 14.37
N PRO A 135 3.75 -5.65 14.28
CA PRO A 135 4.72 -4.94 15.13
C PRO A 135 4.34 -4.98 16.61
N LEU A 136 3.04 -5.05 16.88
CA LEU A 136 2.48 -5.09 18.23
C LEU A 136 1.57 -6.30 18.37
N THR A 137 1.87 -7.18 19.35
CA THR A 137 1.18 -8.46 19.52
C THR A 137 0.21 -8.50 20.71
N PHE A 138 0.02 -7.37 21.39
CA PHE A 138 -0.91 -7.30 22.51
C PHE A 138 -2.38 -7.26 22.06
N THR A 139 -3.25 -7.71 22.94
CA THR A 139 -4.71 -7.57 22.80
C THR A 139 -5.23 -6.97 24.10
N TRP A 140 -5.87 -5.81 23.98
CA TRP A 140 -6.63 -5.22 25.07
C TRP A 140 -8.08 -5.65 24.90
N GLU A 141 -8.57 -6.41 25.86
CA GLU A 141 -9.96 -6.82 25.94
C GLU A 141 -10.68 -5.80 26.83
N ASP A 142 -11.85 -5.37 26.37
CA ASP A 142 -12.76 -4.50 27.13
C ASP A 142 -12.29 -3.05 27.39
N VAL A 143 -11.65 -2.42 26.42
CA VAL A 143 -11.44 -0.97 26.48
C VAL A 143 -12.68 -0.26 25.95
N LEU A 144 -13.52 0.29 26.84
CA LEU A 144 -14.80 0.93 26.51
C LEU A 144 -15.77 0.00 25.74
N GLY A 145 -15.70 -1.30 25.99
CA GLY A 145 -16.49 -2.27 25.26
C GLY A 145 -15.94 -2.64 23.89
N LEU A 146 -14.68 -2.36 23.61
CA LEU A 146 -14.02 -2.67 22.36
C LEU A 146 -12.84 -3.63 22.59
N ARG A 147 -12.66 -4.55 21.66
CA ARG A 147 -11.48 -5.40 21.59
C ARG A 147 -10.46 -4.76 20.64
N ILE A 148 -9.42 -4.17 21.21
CA ILE A 148 -8.36 -3.49 20.48
C ILE A 148 -7.13 -4.40 20.40
N THR A 149 -6.76 -4.79 19.18
CA THR A 149 -5.53 -5.57 18.94
C THR A 149 -4.39 -4.65 18.49
N GLY A 150 -3.15 -5.05 18.77
CA GLY A 150 -1.96 -4.32 18.35
C GLY A 150 -1.95 -3.95 16.86
N PRO A 151 -2.28 -4.87 15.91
CA PRO A 151 -2.40 -4.53 14.49
C PRO A 151 -3.42 -3.44 14.18
N LYS A 152 -4.60 -3.45 14.83
CA LYS A 152 -5.62 -2.41 14.62
C LYS A 152 -5.14 -1.04 15.11
N LEU A 153 -4.45 -1.01 16.26
CA LEU A 153 -3.86 0.23 16.77
C LEU A 153 -2.77 0.75 15.83
N THR A 154 -1.94 -0.14 15.28
CA THR A 154 -0.94 0.24 14.29
C THR A 154 -1.58 0.90 13.08
N ILE A 155 -2.64 0.32 12.52
CA ILE A 155 -3.38 0.90 11.39
C ILE A 155 -3.94 2.28 11.76
N LEU A 156 -4.56 2.40 12.94
CA LEU A 156 -5.19 3.63 13.41
C LEU A 156 -4.20 4.80 13.54
N VAL A 157 -2.93 4.51 13.84
CA VAL A 157 -1.86 5.51 13.99
C VAL A 157 -1.12 5.73 12.69
N VAL A 158 -0.68 4.66 12.03
CA VAL A 158 0.21 4.74 10.87
C VAL A 158 -0.51 5.27 9.64
N VAL A 159 -1.76 4.86 9.39
CA VAL A 159 -2.48 5.29 8.18
C VAL A 159 -2.75 6.78 8.15
N PRO A 160 -3.29 7.42 9.21
CA PRO A 160 -3.43 8.88 9.23
C PRO A 160 -2.08 9.61 9.15
N LEU A 161 -1.04 9.10 9.81
CA LEU A 161 0.29 9.69 9.75
C LEU A 161 0.85 9.67 8.31
N LEU A 162 0.69 8.55 7.61
CA LEU A 162 1.09 8.42 6.19
C LEU A 162 0.24 9.32 5.29
N ALA A 163 -1.06 9.41 5.53
CA ALA A 163 -1.96 10.28 4.74
C ALA A 163 -1.60 11.76 4.91
N VAL A 164 -1.38 12.21 6.14
CA VAL A 164 -0.96 13.58 6.44
C VAL A 164 0.44 13.84 5.90
N GLY A 165 1.37 12.91 6.10
CA GLY A 165 2.74 13.00 5.60
C GLY A 165 2.80 13.10 4.08
N LEU A 166 2.04 12.25 3.37
CA LEU A 166 1.95 12.29 1.91
C LEU A 166 1.29 13.59 1.41
N SER A 167 0.22 14.04 2.08
CA SER A 167 -0.43 15.31 1.75
C SER A 167 0.52 16.49 1.94
N TRP A 168 1.24 16.53 3.06
CA TRP A 168 2.25 17.54 3.33
C TRP A 168 3.37 17.51 2.28
N PHE A 169 3.89 16.31 1.98
CA PHE A 169 4.92 16.11 0.97
C PHE A 169 4.50 16.65 -0.39
N LEU A 170 3.30 16.28 -0.88
CA LEU A 170 2.80 16.70 -2.18
C LEU A 170 2.51 18.20 -2.27
N ASN A 171 2.08 18.84 -1.17
CA ASN A 171 1.65 20.24 -1.21
C ASN A 171 2.74 21.22 -0.76
N ARG A 172 3.75 20.76 0.00
CA ARG A 172 4.74 21.63 0.63
C ARG A 172 6.18 21.41 0.16
N THR A 173 6.46 20.32 -0.57
CA THR A 173 7.82 20.10 -1.10
C THR A 173 7.93 20.48 -2.57
N VAL A 174 9.13 20.90 -2.97
CA VAL A 174 9.44 21.20 -4.39
C VAL A 174 9.16 19.99 -5.27
N PHE A 175 9.49 18.78 -4.78
CA PHE A 175 9.24 17.56 -5.53
C PHE A 175 7.74 17.27 -5.70
N GLY A 176 6.94 17.49 -4.66
CA GLY A 176 5.47 17.36 -4.76
C GLY A 176 4.87 18.34 -5.76
N GLN A 177 5.36 19.59 -5.80
CA GLN A 177 4.98 20.58 -6.81
C GLN A 177 5.38 20.12 -8.22
N THR A 178 6.56 19.50 -8.37
CA THR A 178 7.05 18.91 -9.63
C THR A 178 6.11 17.79 -10.12
N VAL A 179 5.65 16.93 -9.21
CA VAL A 179 4.65 15.88 -9.50
C VAL A 179 3.35 16.52 -10.03
N GLN A 180 2.85 17.55 -9.35
CA GLN A 180 1.62 18.23 -9.75
C GLN A 180 1.77 18.98 -11.10
N ALA A 181 2.90 19.64 -11.33
CA ALA A 181 3.19 20.33 -12.59
C ALA A 181 3.26 19.34 -13.77
N SER A 182 3.98 18.22 -13.62
CA SER A 182 4.07 17.17 -14.63
C SER A 182 2.71 16.53 -14.93
N ALA A 183 1.85 16.42 -13.92
CA ALA A 183 0.50 15.89 -14.06
C ALA A 183 -0.44 16.84 -14.81
N THR A 184 -0.23 18.15 -14.70
CA THR A 184 -1.08 19.17 -15.36
C THR A 184 -0.74 19.26 -16.83
N ASN A 185 0.53 19.44 -17.15
CA ASN A 185 1.03 19.50 -18.54
C ASN A 185 2.48 19.03 -18.61
N ALA A 186 2.67 17.82 -19.14
CA ALA A 186 3.99 17.20 -19.26
C ALA A 186 4.94 17.97 -20.19
N ASP A 187 4.40 18.62 -21.23
CA ASP A 187 5.22 19.35 -22.21
C ASP A 187 5.71 20.68 -21.64
N LEU A 188 4.85 21.43 -20.94
CA LEU A 188 5.25 22.63 -20.21
C LEU A 188 6.24 22.29 -19.08
N ALA A 189 6.06 21.17 -18.40
CA ALA A 189 7.00 20.72 -17.38
C ALA A 189 8.39 20.46 -17.98
N ARG A 190 8.47 19.82 -19.13
CA ARG A 190 9.74 19.60 -19.86
C ARG A 190 10.41 20.92 -20.24
N LEU A 191 9.66 21.88 -20.72
CA LEU A 191 10.19 23.23 -21.06
C LEU A 191 10.75 23.96 -19.82
N SER A 192 10.22 23.64 -18.63
CA SER A 192 10.68 24.16 -17.34
C SER A 192 11.82 23.34 -16.74
N GLY A 193 12.41 22.38 -17.48
CA GLY A 193 13.52 21.55 -17.02
C GLY A 193 13.13 20.36 -16.15
N ILE A 194 11.83 20.05 -16.02
CA ILE A 194 11.34 18.90 -15.25
C ILE A 194 11.28 17.67 -16.20
N ASP A 195 11.94 16.58 -15.82
CA ASP A 195 11.78 15.29 -16.54
C ASP A 195 10.57 14.51 -15.99
N PRO A 196 9.45 14.40 -16.76
CA PRO A 196 8.28 13.66 -16.31
C PRO A 196 8.54 12.17 -16.06
N ARG A 197 9.55 11.58 -16.72
CA ARG A 197 9.91 10.17 -16.54
C ARG A 197 10.53 9.91 -15.16
N MET A 198 11.35 10.85 -14.67
CA MET A 198 11.91 10.76 -13.31
C MET A 198 10.83 10.92 -12.25
N VAL A 199 9.90 11.84 -12.48
CA VAL A 199 8.74 12.03 -11.59
C VAL A 199 7.89 10.76 -11.52
N GLN A 200 7.63 10.13 -12.66
CA GLN A 200 6.88 8.88 -12.75
C GLN A 200 7.59 7.74 -12.02
N LEU A 201 8.89 7.56 -12.24
CA LEU A 201 9.68 6.55 -11.53
C LEU A 201 9.55 6.69 -10.01
N PHE A 202 9.69 7.90 -9.50
CA PHE A 202 9.59 8.17 -8.07
C PHE A 202 8.19 7.84 -7.52
N VAL A 203 7.14 8.24 -8.22
CA VAL A 203 5.76 7.96 -7.79
C VAL A 203 5.46 6.47 -7.76
N TRP A 204 5.90 5.72 -8.77
CA TRP A 204 5.73 4.27 -8.80
C TRP A 204 6.57 3.55 -7.73
N THR A 205 7.74 4.10 -7.41
CA THR A 205 8.61 3.60 -6.33
C THR A 205 7.95 3.77 -4.96
N ILE A 206 7.26 4.90 -4.72
CA ILE A 206 6.52 5.11 -3.46
C ILE A 206 5.22 4.29 -3.41
N ALA A 207 4.59 4.04 -4.55
CA ALA A 207 3.33 3.30 -4.62
C ALA A 207 3.52 1.77 -4.50
N GLY A 208 4.73 1.23 -4.74
CA GLY A 208 5.11 -0.18 -4.54
C GLY A 208 5.45 -0.49 -3.12
#